data_f7e82323b84213517b8c00c5d7f147a1
#
_entry.id   f7e82323b84213517b8c00c5d7f147a1
#
_cell.length_a   1.000
_cell.length_b   1.000
_cell.length_c   1.000
_cell.angle_alpha   90.00
_cell.angle_beta   90.00
_cell.angle_gamma   90.00
#
_symmetry.space_group_name_H-M   'P 1'
#
loop_
_entity.id
_entity.type
_entity.pdbx_description
1 polymer ?
#
loop_
_entity_poly.entity_id
_entity_poly.type
_entity_poly.pdbx_seq_one_letter_code
_entity_poly.pdbx_strand_id
1 'polypeptide(L)'
;INNLSDFDKIKLENKNISSVLIVGQGGSGIAGVITSDLLKYELEIPISINNGYDLPKWVNQSTLIIISSYSGNTEETLNVLNKCLTSAFQPICLTSGGKVLEICENKKLDCFILPQGFHPREALAFSISLLFLVFYKYQVISKNIIQKLINASNLILNQQEKIIKKSKKLSNNIFKKIPIVYSTNFFYGAILRFKQQLNENSKVPC
;
A
#
# COMPACT_ATOMS: atom_id res chain seq x y z
N ILE A 1 10.64 7.68 6.66
CA ILE A 1 11.91 7.46 5.93
C ILE A 1 12.26 8.80 5.32
N ASN A 2 13.09 9.57 6.00
CA ASN A 2 13.50 10.89 5.51
C ASN A 2 14.68 10.80 4.53
N ASN A 3 15.29 9.63 4.39
CA ASN A 3 16.41 9.41 3.47
C ASN A 3 16.41 7.96 2.96
N LEU A 4 16.71 7.82 1.66
CA LEU A 4 16.87 6.53 0.98
C LEU A 4 18.06 5.69 1.54
N SER A 5 19.00 6.33 2.23
CA SER A 5 20.08 5.67 2.99
C SER A 5 19.59 4.84 4.18
N ASP A 6 18.33 5.01 4.60
CA ASP A 6 17.81 4.25 5.74
C ASP A 6 17.44 2.80 5.36
N PHE A 7 17.29 2.49 4.08
CA PHE A 7 17.13 1.10 3.64
C PHE A 7 18.34 0.22 3.93
N ASP A 8 19.56 0.78 3.89
CA ASP A 8 20.79 0.03 4.20
C ASP A 8 20.94 -0.29 5.70
N LYS A 9 20.18 0.40 6.55
CA LYS A 9 20.17 0.17 8.02
C LYS A 9 19.11 -0.85 8.45
N ILE A 10 18.29 -1.34 7.52
CA ILE A 10 17.21 -2.28 7.85
C ILE A 10 17.84 -3.64 8.14
N LYS A 11 17.58 -4.14 9.32
CA LYS A 11 17.90 -5.52 9.67
C LYS A 11 16.97 -6.45 8.90
N LEU A 12 17.55 -7.21 7.95
CA LEU A 12 16.81 -8.21 7.18
C LEU A 12 16.40 -9.37 8.08
N GLU A 13 15.20 -9.88 7.86
CA GLU A 13 14.67 -11.05 8.53
C GLU A 13 14.49 -12.18 7.53
N ASN A 14 15.08 -13.33 7.83
CA ASN A 14 14.91 -14.52 7.00
C ASN A 14 13.70 -15.31 7.50
N LYS A 15 12.59 -15.22 6.78
CA LYS A 15 11.38 -16.02 6.99
C LYS A 15 11.09 -16.79 5.70
N ASN A 16 10.70 -18.05 5.84
CA ASN A 16 10.23 -18.81 4.67
C ASN A 16 8.80 -18.34 4.31
N ILE A 17 8.70 -17.31 3.46
CA ILE A 17 7.44 -16.72 3.04
C ILE A 17 7.01 -17.35 1.72
N SER A 18 5.81 -17.93 1.69
CA SER A 18 5.22 -18.55 0.50
C SER A 18 4.10 -17.72 -0.13
N SER A 19 3.58 -16.73 0.58
CA SER A 19 2.53 -15.85 0.10
C SER A 19 2.48 -14.55 0.91
N VAL A 20 1.86 -13.52 0.35
CA VAL A 20 1.62 -12.25 1.03
C VAL A 20 0.13 -11.95 1.05
N LEU A 21 -0.39 -11.54 2.22
CA LEU A 21 -1.73 -11.00 2.39
C LEU A 21 -1.65 -9.55 2.86
N ILE A 22 -2.17 -8.63 2.06
CA ILE A 22 -2.31 -7.22 2.45
C ILE A 22 -3.77 -6.96 2.79
N VAL A 23 -4.02 -6.54 4.01
CA VAL A 23 -5.36 -6.20 4.52
C VAL A 23 -5.49 -4.69 4.61
N GLY A 24 -6.48 -4.10 3.93
CA GLY A 24 -6.69 -2.66 3.99
C GLY A 24 -7.87 -2.19 3.16
N GLN A 25 -8.44 -1.04 3.55
CA GLN A 25 -9.58 -0.40 2.89
C GLN A 25 -9.16 0.93 2.25
N GLY A 26 -9.94 1.40 1.27
CA GLY A 26 -9.79 2.72 0.65
C GLY A 26 -8.36 3.02 0.20
N GLY A 27 -7.75 4.09 0.72
CA GLY A 27 -6.38 4.51 0.39
C GLY A 27 -5.32 3.48 0.77
N SER A 28 -5.51 2.74 1.88
CA SER A 28 -4.60 1.66 2.31
C SER A 28 -4.75 0.43 1.42
N GLY A 29 -5.97 0.06 1.04
CA GLY A 29 -6.22 -1.06 0.15
C GLY A 29 -5.66 -0.84 -1.26
N ILE A 30 -5.86 0.36 -1.83
CA ILE A 30 -5.34 0.69 -3.18
C ILE A 30 -3.81 0.70 -3.23
N ALA A 31 -3.11 1.04 -2.15
CA ALA A 31 -1.66 0.92 -2.07
C ALA A 31 -1.21 -0.53 -2.26
N GLY A 32 -1.93 -1.48 -1.64
CA GLY A 32 -1.71 -2.91 -1.83
C GLY A 32 -1.94 -3.35 -3.28
N VAL A 33 -3.03 -2.92 -3.92
CA VAL A 33 -3.33 -3.24 -5.33
C VAL A 33 -2.23 -2.74 -6.25
N ILE A 34 -1.82 -1.47 -6.11
CA ILE A 34 -0.74 -0.89 -6.93
C ILE A 34 0.57 -1.65 -6.71
N THR A 35 0.91 -1.95 -5.46
CA THR A 35 2.13 -2.70 -5.14
C THR A 35 2.10 -4.09 -5.75
N SER A 36 0.96 -4.78 -5.68
CA SER A 36 0.77 -6.10 -6.31
C SER A 36 0.94 -6.03 -7.83
N ASP A 37 0.34 -5.04 -8.50
CA ASP A 37 0.49 -4.86 -9.95
C ASP A 37 1.94 -4.60 -10.35
N LEU A 38 2.66 -3.73 -9.61
CA LEU A 38 4.05 -3.39 -9.87
C LEU A 38 4.99 -4.59 -9.71
N LEU A 39 4.68 -5.49 -8.79
CA LEU A 39 5.54 -6.63 -8.44
C LEU A 39 5.09 -7.95 -9.10
N LYS A 40 3.99 -7.98 -9.80
CA LYS A 40 3.36 -9.18 -10.37
C LYS A 40 4.29 -10.07 -11.19
N TYR A 41 5.23 -9.47 -11.90
CA TYR A 41 6.19 -10.18 -12.75
C TYR A 41 7.62 -10.23 -12.16
N GLU A 42 7.78 -9.70 -10.95
CA GLU A 42 9.07 -9.66 -10.25
C GLU A 42 9.13 -10.69 -9.11
N LEU A 43 7.96 -11.20 -8.66
CA LEU A 43 7.85 -12.11 -7.53
C LEU A 43 7.43 -13.52 -7.96
N GLU A 44 8.01 -14.51 -7.28
CA GLU A 44 7.63 -15.92 -7.41
C GLU A 44 6.47 -16.31 -6.49
N ILE A 45 6.15 -15.48 -5.50
CA ILE A 45 5.07 -15.71 -4.54
C ILE A 45 3.87 -14.81 -4.80
N PRO A 46 2.64 -15.28 -4.57
CA PRO A 46 1.44 -14.48 -4.79
C PRO A 46 1.27 -13.40 -3.73
N ILE A 47 0.73 -12.23 -4.17
CA ILE A 47 0.21 -11.18 -3.29
C ILE A 47 -1.31 -11.17 -3.42
N SER A 48 -2.02 -11.28 -2.31
CA SER A 48 -3.47 -11.16 -2.22
C SER A 48 -3.87 -9.92 -1.43
N ILE A 49 -4.94 -9.25 -1.85
CA ILE A 49 -5.50 -8.09 -1.17
C ILE A 49 -6.83 -8.50 -0.51
N ASN A 50 -6.99 -8.17 0.75
CA ASN A 50 -8.21 -8.42 1.51
C ASN A 50 -8.82 -7.09 1.98
N ASN A 51 -10.00 -6.80 1.46
CA ASN A 51 -10.82 -5.64 1.84
C ASN A 51 -12.04 -6.06 2.69
N GLY A 52 -12.12 -7.33 3.08
CA GLY A 52 -13.24 -7.88 3.84
C GLY A 52 -12.96 -7.97 5.34
N TYR A 53 -13.93 -8.55 6.04
CA TYR A 53 -13.91 -8.76 7.49
C TYR A 53 -13.27 -10.07 7.92
N ASP A 54 -13.04 -10.99 6.99
CA ASP A 54 -12.60 -12.35 7.30
C ASP A 54 -11.18 -12.62 6.85
N LEU A 55 -10.47 -13.42 7.65
CA LEU A 55 -9.17 -13.94 7.28
C LEU A 55 -9.37 -15.10 6.27
N PRO A 56 -8.77 -15.04 5.07
CA PRO A 56 -8.89 -16.12 4.09
C PRO A 56 -8.37 -17.47 4.64
N LYS A 57 -9.07 -18.55 4.34
CA LYS A 57 -8.75 -19.90 4.87
C LYS A 57 -7.38 -20.45 4.43
N TRP A 58 -6.81 -19.94 3.33
CA TRP A 58 -5.51 -20.39 2.82
C TRP A 58 -4.31 -19.79 3.60
N VAL A 59 -4.56 -18.78 4.45
CA VAL A 59 -3.51 -18.15 5.27
C VAL A 59 -2.93 -19.17 6.24
N ASN A 60 -1.61 -19.21 6.30
CA ASN A 60 -0.85 -20.13 7.14
C ASN A 60 0.39 -19.44 7.73
N GLN A 61 1.23 -20.18 8.47
CA GLN A 61 2.42 -19.64 9.15
C GLN A 61 3.51 -19.11 8.20
N SER A 62 3.48 -19.51 6.91
CA SER A 62 4.37 -18.99 5.87
C SER A 62 3.77 -17.81 5.09
N THR A 63 2.60 -17.30 5.51
CA THR A 63 2.00 -16.11 4.92
C THR A 63 2.50 -14.86 5.62
N LEU A 64 3.08 -13.92 4.87
CA LEU A 64 3.38 -12.58 5.36
C LEU A 64 2.07 -11.76 5.39
N ILE A 65 1.52 -11.54 6.57
CA ILE A 65 0.28 -10.78 6.76
C ILE A 65 0.64 -9.33 7.08
N ILE A 66 0.12 -8.39 6.27
CA ILE A 66 0.33 -6.96 6.45
C ILE A 66 -1.02 -6.28 6.67
N ILE A 67 -1.21 -5.69 7.84
CA ILE A 67 -2.39 -4.92 8.22
C ILE A 67 -2.11 -3.45 7.93
N SER A 68 -2.79 -2.87 6.94
CA SER A 68 -2.62 -1.49 6.52
C SER A 68 -3.87 -0.67 6.80
N SER A 69 -3.78 0.27 7.74
CA SER A 69 -4.86 1.20 8.07
C SER A 69 -4.27 2.55 8.46
N TYR A 70 -4.40 3.56 7.59
CA TYR A 70 -3.86 4.89 7.86
C TYR A 70 -4.43 5.46 9.16
N SER A 71 -5.75 5.46 9.36
CA SER A 71 -6.39 5.94 10.57
C SER A 71 -6.19 5.05 11.79
N GLY A 72 -5.87 3.76 11.58
CA GLY A 72 -5.81 2.74 12.61
C GLY A 72 -7.17 2.37 13.23
N ASN A 73 -8.28 2.89 12.70
CA ASN A 73 -9.62 2.69 13.26
C ASN A 73 -10.61 2.04 12.29
N THR A 74 -10.15 1.57 11.13
CA THR A 74 -11.00 0.91 10.13
C THR A 74 -11.51 -0.42 10.69
N GLU A 75 -12.83 -0.59 10.76
CA GLU A 75 -13.49 -1.71 11.43
C GLU A 75 -13.09 -3.06 10.82
N GLU A 76 -13.14 -3.17 9.49
CA GLU A 76 -12.75 -4.39 8.76
C GLU A 76 -11.31 -4.79 9.07
N THR A 77 -10.42 -3.80 9.06
CA THR A 77 -8.98 -4.03 9.31
C THR A 77 -8.73 -4.46 10.75
N LEU A 78 -9.41 -3.85 11.73
CA LEU A 78 -9.33 -4.23 13.14
C LEU A 78 -9.89 -5.65 13.37
N ASN A 79 -10.97 -6.00 12.68
CA ASN A 79 -11.56 -7.33 12.79
C ASN A 79 -10.60 -8.42 12.29
N VAL A 80 -9.99 -8.20 11.11
CA VAL A 80 -8.98 -9.14 10.59
C VAL A 80 -7.74 -9.20 11.48
N LEU A 81 -7.27 -8.05 12.01
CA LEU A 81 -6.16 -8.03 12.97
C LEU A 81 -6.46 -8.90 14.20
N ASN A 82 -7.64 -8.76 14.79
CA ASN A 82 -8.05 -9.57 15.94
C ASN A 82 -8.13 -11.07 15.59
N LYS A 83 -8.64 -11.41 14.40
CA LYS A 83 -8.64 -12.80 13.91
C LYS A 83 -7.23 -13.36 13.72
N CYS A 84 -6.30 -12.57 13.23
CA CYS A 84 -4.89 -12.98 13.18
C CYS A 84 -4.35 -13.33 14.57
N LEU A 85 -4.60 -12.46 15.56
CA LEU A 85 -4.10 -12.64 16.91
C LEU A 85 -4.72 -13.87 17.60
N THR A 86 -6.02 -14.11 17.42
CA THR A 86 -6.69 -15.30 17.96
C THR A 86 -6.22 -16.59 17.30
N SER A 87 -5.75 -16.53 16.07
CA SER A 87 -5.18 -17.65 15.31
C SER A 87 -3.66 -17.79 15.48
N ALA A 88 -3.07 -17.07 16.44
CA ALA A 88 -1.63 -17.05 16.72
C ALA A 88 -0.73 -16.61 15.55
N PHE A 89 -1.26 -15.84 14.59
CA PHE A 89 -0.45 -15.20 13.58
C PHE A 89 0.20 -13.93 14.12
N GLN A 90 1.34 -13.58 13.55
CA GLN A 90 2.11 -12.36 13.89
C GLN A 90 2.06 -11.40 12.68
N PRO A 91 1.00 -10.60 12.50
CA PRO A 91 0.91 -9.66 11.41
C PRO A 91 1.83 -8.46 11.63
N ILE A 92 2.24 -7.84 10.51
CA ILE A 92 2.94 -6.55 10.50
C ILE A 92 1.90 -5.46 10.28
N CYS A 93 2.00 -4.36 11.00
CA CYS A 93 1.05 -3.29 10.89
C CYS A 93 1.66 -2.03 10.28
N LEU A 94 0.89 -1.37 9.41
CA LEU A 94 1.19 -0.06 8.83
C LEU A 94 0.07 0.89 9.23
N THR A 95 0.35 1.89 10.07
CA THR A 95 -0.66 2.82 10.56
C THR A 95 -0.06 4.19 10.92
N SER A 96 -0.87 5.24 10.97
CA SER A 96 -0.43 6.52 11.53
C SER A 96 -0.83 6.68 13.01
N GLY A 97 -1.58 5.72 13.59
CA GLY A 97 -2.07 5.77 14.97
C GLY A 97 -3.29 4.91 15.20
N GLY A 98 -4.15 5.34 16.12
CA GLY A 98 -5.43 4.71 16.44
C GLY A 98 -5.31 3.34 17.11
N LYS A 99 -6.40 2.58 17.13
CA LYS A 99 -6.49 1.28 17.81
C LYS A 99 -5.49 0.24 17.28
N VAL A 100 -5.14 0.30 15.99
CA VAL A 100 -4.10 -0.58 15.42
C VAL A 100 -2.78 -0.36 16.13
N LEU A 101 -2.37 0.92 16.35
CA LEU A 101 -1.13 1.23 17.06
C LEU A 101 -1.17 0.73 18.51
N GLU A 102 -2.26 1.00 19.23
CA GLU A 102 -2.46 0.54 20.61
C GLU A 102 -2.33 -1.00 20.71
N ILE A 103 -2.94 -1.73 19.78
CA ILE A 103 -2.84 -3.19 19.73
C ILE A 103 -1.40 -3.63 19.47
N CYS A 104 -0.69 -2.95 18.54
CA CYS A 104 0.70 -3.27 18.25
C CYS A 104 1.60 -3.10 19.47
N GLU A 105 1.46 -2.01 20.22
CA GLU A 105 2.22 -1.75 21.43
C GLU A 105 1.94 -2.81 22.50
N ASN A 106 0.65 -3.10 22.77
CA ASN A 106 0.23 -4.06 23.77
C ASN A 106 0.65 -5.51 23.44
N LYS A 107 0.64 -5.87 22.15
CA LYS A 107 0.98 -7.23 21.68
C LYS A 107 2.41 -7.37 21.17
N LYS A 108 3.19 -6.27 21.18
CA LYS A 108 4.57 -6.22 20.68
C LYS A 108 4.69 -6.68 19.23
N LEU A 109 3.76 -6.24 18.38
CA LEU A 109 3.79 -6.51 16.95
C LEU A 109 4.74 -5.55 16.23
N ASP A 110 5.30 -5.99 15.12
CA ASP A 110 6.05 -5.10 14.21
C ASP A 110 5.09 -4.06 13.63
N CYS A 111 5.38 -2.78 13.90
CA CYS A 111 4.56 -1.67 13.45
C CYS A 111 5.40 -0.60 12.77
N PHE A 112 5.04 -0.23 11.55
CA PHE A 112 5.66 0.85 10.79
C PHE A 112 4.72 2.05 10.80
N ILE A 113 5.22 3.16 11.34
CA ILE A 113 4.40 4.36 11.54
C ILE A 113 4.39 5.23 10.30
N LEU A 114 3.20 5.52 9.79
CA LEU A 114 2.95 6.48 8.72
C LEU A 114 2.95 7.91 9.28
N PRO A 115 3.44 8.90 8.53
CA PRO A 115 3.33 10.31 8.93
C PRO A 115 1.88 10.71 9.20
N GLN A 116 1.65 11.40 10.31
CA GLN A 116 0.33 11.93 10.69
C GLN A 116 0.01 13.25 9.97
N GLY A 117 -1.24 13.66 10.01
CA GLY A 117 -1.68 14.97 9.50
C GLY A 117 -2.09 15.00 8.04
N PHE A 118 -2.02 13.88 7.33
CA PHE A 118 -2.47 13.77 5.94
C PHE A 118 -3.88 13.18 5.86
N HIS A 119 -4.63 13.55 4.84
CA HIS A 119 -5.82 12.77 4.51
C HIS A 119 -5.40 11.39 3.97
N PRO A 120 -6.16 10.31 4.25
CA PRO A 120 -5.83 8.96 3.75
C PRO A 120 -5.56 8.90 2.25
N ARG A 121 -6.27 9.72 1.46
CA ARG A 121 -6.08 9.83 0.02
C ARG A 121 -4.75 10.45 -0.41
N GLU A 122 -4.09 11.20 0.47
CA GLU A 122 -2.81 11.87 0.23
C GLU A 122 -1.62 10.99 0.68
N ALA A 123 -1.89 10.03 1.57
CA ALA A 123 -0.88 9.17 2.16
C ALA A 123 -0.45 7.98 1.27
N LEU A 124 -0.92 7.90 0.02
CA LEU A 124 -0.67 6.76 -0.88
C LEU A 124 0.82 6.46 -1.06
N ALA A 125 1.62 7.49 -1.33
CA ALA A 125 3.06 7.32 -1.56
C ALA A 125 3.77 6.76 -0.30
N PHE A 126 3.37 7.21 0.89
CA PHE A 126 3.90 6.68 2.14
C PHE A 126 3.52 5.20 2.32
N SER A 127 2.27 4.84 2.05
CA SER A 127 1.79 3.46 2.16
C SER A 127 2.52 2.52 1.21
N ILE A 128 2.71 2.92 -0.06
CA ILE A 128 3.49 2.16 -1.04
C ILE A 128 4.94 2.01 -0.58
N SER A 129 5.58 3.10 -0.15
CA SER A 129 6.97 3.08 0.30
C SER A 129 7.18 2.14 1.49
N LEU A 130 6.25 2.13 2.46
CA LEU A 130 6.32 1.22 3.59
C LEU A 130 6.06 -0.23 3.20
N LEU A 131 5.15 -0.51 2.25
CA LEU A 131 4.97 -1.87 1.74
C LEU A 131 6.27 -2.39 1.10
N PHE A 132 6.94 -1.58 0.27
CA PHE A 132 8.24 -1.95 -0.30
C PHE A 132 9.31 -2.15 0.78
N LEU A 133 9.30 -1.31 1.83
CA LEU A 133 10.20 -1.45 2.97
C LEU A 133 10.00 -2.77 3.70
N VAL A 134 8.75 -3.13 4.00
CA VAL A 134 8.39 -4.40 4.63
C VAL A 134 8.83 -5.57 3.74
N PHE A 135 8.54 -5.52 2.45
CA PHE A 135 8.94 -6.56 1.51
C PHE A 135 10.46 -6.73 1.44
N TYR A 136 11.20 -5.63 1.50
CA TYR A 136 12.67 -5.68 1.55
C TYR A 136 13.17 -6.25 2.88
N LYS A 137 12.62 -5.79 4.02
CA LYS A 137 12.98 -6.31 5.36
C LYS A 137 12.84 -7.83 5.43
N TYR A 138 11.75 -8.36 4.89
CA TYR A 138 11.44 -9.79 4.89
C TYR A 138 11.95 -10.54 3.65
N GLN A 139 12.84 -9.93 2.88
CA GLN A 139 13.49 -10.50 1.71
C GLN A 139 12.53 -11.01 0.61
N VAL A 140 11.30 -10.47 0.57
CA VAL A 140 10.33 -10.72 -0.51
C VAL A 140 10.79 -10.06 -1.80
N ILE A 141 11.46 -8.90 -1.71
CA ILE A 141 12.04 -8.19 -2.84
C ILE A 141 13.53 -7.94 -2.64
N SER A 142 14.26 -7.80 -3.75
CA SER A 142 15.68 -7.47 -3.76
C SER A 142 15.93 -5.96 -3.64
N LYS A 143 17.17 -5.57 -3.31
CA LYS A 143 17.64 -4.18 -3.30
C LYS A 143 17.46 -3.49 -4.67
N ASN A 144 17.56 -4.24 -5.76
CA ASN A 144 17.36 -3.71 -7.11
C ASN A 144 15.93 -3.15 -7.31
N ILE A 145 14.92 -3.80 -6.74
CA ILE A 145 13.53 -3.34 -6.82
C ILE A 145 13.35 -2.03 -6.01
N ILE A 146 14.00 -1.92 -4.85
CA ILE A 146 14.03 -0.67 -4.09
C ILE A 146 14.67 0.45 -4.94
N GLN A 147 15.78 0.16 -5.65
CA GLN A 147 16.40 1.16 -6.53
C GLN A 147 15.47 1.61 -7.67
N LYS A 148 14.66 0.70 -8.23
CA LYS A 148 13.63 1.06 -9.22
C LYS A 148 12.60 2.04 -8.64
N LEU A 149 12.16 1.84 -7.38
CA LEU A 149 11.24 2.75 -6.69
C LEU A 149 11.85 4.14 -6.49
N ILE A 150 13.11 4.19 -6.09
CA ILE A 150 13.88 5.43 -5.94
C ILE A 150 13.96 6.21 -7.27
N ASN A 151 14.32 5.51 -8.33
CA ASN A 151 14.43 6.10 -9.66
C ASN A 151 13.08 6.64 -10.15
N ALA A 152 11.97 5.94 -9.86
CA ALA A 152 10.62 6.40 -10.17
C ALA A 152 10.26 7.69 -9.40
N SER A 153 10.61 7.79 -8.12
CA SER A 153 10.43 9.00 -7.31
C SER A 153 11.19 10.19 -7.90
N ASN A 154 12.46 10.00 -8.24
CA ASN A 154 13.29 11.04 -8.88
C ASN A 154 12.74 11.46 -10.24
N LEU A 155 12.22 10.52 -11.04
CA LEU A 155 11.59 10.81 -12.32
C LEU A 155 10.36 11.71 -12.14
N ILE A 156 9.50 11.43 -11.15
CA ILE A 156 8.32 12.24 -10.84
C ILE A 156 8.74 13.67 -10.44
N LEU A 157 9.73 13.80 -9.56
CA LEU A 157 10.25 15.10 -9.14
C LEU A 157 10.80 15.91 -10.33
N ASN A 158 11.62 15.28 -11.17
CA ASN A 158 12.22 15.94 -12.34
C ASN A 158 11.20 16.32 -13.42
N GLN A 159 10.02 15.67 -13.44
CA GLN A 159 8.97 15.96 -14.42
C GLN A 159 7.77 16.72 -13.83
N GLN A 160 7.88 17.23 -12.60
CA GLN A 160 6.76 17.83 -11.87
C GLN A 160 6.04 18.92 -12.67
N GLU A 161 6.76 19.88 -13.23
CA GLU A 161 6.17 20.96 -14.02
C GLU A 161 5.42 20.45 -15.26
N LYS A 162 6.01 19.47 -15.96
CA LYS A 162 5.40 18.85 -17.13
C LYS A 162 4.12 18.09 -16.77
N ILE A 163 4.13 17.39 -15.61
CA ILE A 163 2.97 16.68 -15.09
C ILE A 163 1.86 17.68 -14.77
N ILE A 164 2.16 18.77 -14.07
CA ILE A 164 1.19 19.82 -13.72
C ILE A 164 0.58 20.44 -14.99
N LYS A 165 1.39 20.76 -16.01
CA LYS A 165 0.90 21.31 -17.28
C LYS A 165 -0.04 20.35 -18.01
N LYS A 166 0.33 19.06 -18.08
CA LYS A 166 -0.51 18.02 -18.67
C LYS A 166 -1.82 17.81 -17.89
N SER A 167 -1.76 17.82 -16.56
CA SER A 167 -2.94 17.67 -15.70
C SER A 167 -3.94 18.81 -15.90
N LYS A 168 -3.48 20.05 -15.99
CA LYS A 168 -4.33 21.21 -16.29
C LYS A 168 -5.01 21.07 -17.64
N LYS A 169 -4.28 20.65 -18.69
CA LYS A 169 -4.87 20.41 -20.02
C LYS A 169 -5.92 19.28 -19.96
N LEU A 170 -5.61 18.19 -19.29
CA LEU A 170 -6.54 17.06 -19.14
C LEU A 170 -7.81 17.49 -18.39
N SER A 171 -7.66 18.20 -17.27
CA SER A 171 -8.77 18.72 -16.49
C SER A 171 -9.75 19.54 -17.33
N ASN A 172 -9.23 20.47 -18.17
CA ASN A 172 -10.06 21.25 -19.08
C ASN A 172 -10.79 20.38 -20.11
N ASN A 173 -10.14 19.33 -20.61
CA ASN A 173 -10.74 18.44 -21.63
C ASN A 173 -11.88 17.57 -21.07
N ILE A 174 -11.79 17.17 -19.77
CA ILE A 174 -12.81 16.34 -19.12
C ILE A 174 -13.85 17.14 -18.35
N PHE A 175 -13.71 18.47 -18.26
CA PHE A 175 -14.63 19.33 -17.53
C PHE A 175 -16.06 19.18 -18.10
N LYS A 176 -17.04 18.98 -17.20
CA LYS A 176 -18.45 18.71 -17.53
C LYS A 176 -18.69 17.46 -18.40
N LYS A 177 -17.77 16.49 -18.38
CA LYS A 177 -17.91 15.20 -19.06
C LYS A 177 -17.79 14.08 -18.06
N ILE A 178 -18.33 12.92 -18.38
CA ILE A 178 -18.10 11.67 -17.66
C ILE A 178 -16.87 11.01 -18.28
N PRO A 179 -15.73 10.95 -17.58
CA PRO A 179 -14.55 10.30 -18.11
C PRO A 179 -14.69 8.78 -18.04
N ILE A 180 -14.31 8.11 -19.12
CA ILE A 180 -14.19 6.65 -19.17
C ILE A 180 -12.72 6.33 -19.39
N VAL A 181 -12.14 5.51 -18.52
CA VAL A 181 -10.71 5.22 -18.53
C VAL A 181 -10.47 3.75 -18.83
N TYR A 182 -9.66 3.48 -19.84
CA TYR A 182 -9.25 2.14 -20.25
C TYR A 182 -7.75 1.95 -20.04
N SER A 183 -7.34 0.76 -19.61
CA SER A 183 -5.93 0.38 -19.54
C SER A 183 -5.72 -1.13 -19.71
N THR A 184 -4.46 -1.52 -19.81
CA THR A 184 -4.07 -2.92 -19.68
C THR A 184 -4.08 -3.33 -18.20
N ASN A 185 -4.13 -4.65 -17.94
CA ASN A 185 -4.11 -5.19 -16.58
C ASN A 185 -2.90 -4.75 -15.75
N PHE A 186 -1.77 -4.43 -16.40
CA PHE A 186 -0.57 -3.95 -15.71
C PHE A 186 -0.78 -2.60 -14.99
N PHE A 187 -1.68 -1.76 -15.51
CA PHE A 187 -1.99 -0.45 -14.92
C PHE A 187 -3.30 -0.42 -14.13
N TYR A 188 -3.86 -1.60 -13.80
CA TYR A 188 -5.15 -1.69 -13.12
C TYR A 188 -5.21 -0.87 -11.83
N GLY A 189 -4.26 -1.04 -10.92
CA GLY A 189 -4.21 -0.29 -9.67
C GLY A 189 -4.07 1.23 -9.87
N ALA A 190 -3.28 1.66 -10.86
CA ALA A 190 -3.12 3.07 -11.19
C ALA A 190 -4.42 3.69 -11.71
N ILE A 191 -5.13 2.99 -12.61
CA ILE A 191 -6.40 3.44 -13.16
C ILE A 191 -7.50 3.41 -12.09
N LEU A 192 -7.57 2.37 -11.29
CA LEU A 192 -8.50 2.29 -10.15
C LEU A 192 -8.29 3.47 -9.20
N ARG A 193 -7.03 3.81 -8.90
CA ARG A 193 -6.71 4.98 -8.09
C ARG A 193 -7.13 6.28 -8.74
N PHE A 194 -6.87 6.45 -10.04
CA PHE A 194 -7.30 7.64 -10.78
C PHE A 194 -8.82 7.83 -10.74
N LYS A 195 -9.57 6.74 -10.98
CA LYS A 195 -11.04 6.72 -10.82
C LYS A 195 -11.48 7.17 -9.43
N GLN A 196 -10.89 6.57 -8.36
CA GLN A 196 -11.20 6.93 -6.99
C GLN A 196 -10.97 8.42 -6.71
N GLN A 197 -9.86 8.99 -7.21
CA GLN A 197 -9.56 10.41 -7.05
C GLN A 197 -10.57 11.31 -7.75
N LEU A 198 -11.03 10.94 -8.94
CA LEU A 198 -12.09 11.70 -9.64
C LEU A 198 -13.41 11.62 -8.86
N ASN A 199 -13.79 10.43 -8.41
CA ASN A 199 -15.05 10.24 -7.67
C ASN A 199 -15.03 10.98 -6.32
N GLU A 200 -13.94 10.87 -5.56
CA GLU A 200 -13.86 11.44 -4.20
C GLU A 200 -13.63 12.96 -4.21
N ASN A 201 -12.71 13.44 -5.04
CA ASN A 201 -12.27 14.85 -4.99
C ASN A 201 -13.06 15.74 -5.95
N SER A 202 -13.37 15.24 -7.15
CA SER A 202 -14.09 16.02 -8.16
C SER A 202 -15.58 15.76 -8.15
N LYS A 203 -16.06 14.77 -7.38
CA LYS A 203 -17.46 14.35 -7.32
C LYS A 203 -18.05 13.99 -8.70
N VAL A 204 -17.18 13.50 -9.58
CA VAL A 204 -17.54 13.10 -10.95
C VAL A 204 -17.54 11.58 -11.03
N PRO A 205 -18.65 10.95 -11.47
CA PRO A 205 -18.65 9.52 -11.74
C PRO A 205 -17.66 9.19 -12.86
N CYS A 206 -16.92 8.09 -12.68
CA CYS A 206 -15.90 7.65 -13.62
C CYS A 206 -15.87 6.10 -13.71
#